data_2438423f4d764560e08cc6fd02207529
#
_entry.id   2438423f4d764560e08cc6fd02207529
#
_cell.length_a   1.000
_cell.length_b   1.000
_cell.length_c   1.000
_cell.angle_alpha   90.00
_cell.angle_beta   90.00
_cell.angle_gamma   90.00
#
_symmetry.space_group_name_H-M   'P 1'
#
loop_
_entity.id
_entity.type
_entity.pdbx_description
1 polymer ?
#
loop_
_entity_poly.entity_id
_entity_poly.type
_entity_poly.pdbx_seq_one_letter_code
_entity_poly.pdbx_strand_id
1 'polypeptide(L)'
;MRPLILTMSAFGPYAGRTEVALHRLGRAGLYLITGDTGAGKTTLFDAITFALYGEASGAEREASMLRSQYAAPETPTEVELVFEYDSRTYTIRRNPEYDRPKKRGEGTVRQRAEAELRRPDGSVVTGSREVTAAVSELIGLDRGQFAQI
;
A
#
# COMPACT_ATOMS: atom_id res chain seq x y z
N MET A 1 -6.47 13.94 4.57
CA MET A 1 -6.56 12.81 3.62
C MET A 1 -7.58 11.80 4.15
N ARG A 2 -8.43 11.25 3.29
CA ARG A 2 -9.43 10.23 3.65
C ARG A 2 -9.24 9.00 2.77
N PRO A 3 -8.85 7.84 3.30
CA PRO A 3 -8.77 6.61 2.52
C PRO A 3 -10.19 6.13 2.13
N LEU A 4 -10.36 5.71 0.89
CA LEU A 4 -11.64 5.27 0.34
C LEU A 4 -11.66 3.76 0.11
N ILE A 5 -10.66 3.24 -0.59
CA ILE A 5 -10.51 1.81 -0.91
C ILE A 5 -9.05 1.44 -0.73
N LEU A 6 -8.80 0.38 0.01
CA LEU A 6 -7.48 -0.24 0.14
C LEU A 6 -7.54 -1.63 -0.45
N THR A 7 -6.72 -1.90 -1.46
CA THR A 7 -6.54 -3.23 -2.02
C THR A 7 -5.14 -3.73 -1.73
N MET A 8 -5.03 -4.92 -1.18
CA MET A 8 -3.78 -5.61 -0.89
C MET A 8 -3.74 -6.93 -1.63
N SER A 9 -2.59 -7.33 -2.15
CA SER A 9 -2.37 -8.64 -2.75
C SER A 9 -1.07 -9.22 -2.22
N ALA A 10 -1.09 -10.46 -1.75
CA ALA A 10 0.06 -11.16 -1.14
C ALA A 10 0.82 -10.28 -0.13
N PHE A 11 0.11 -9.60 0.78
CA PHE A 11 0.66 -8.60 1.69
C PHE A 11 0.38 -8.97 3.16
N GLY A 12 1.43 -9.10 3.98
CA GLY A 12 1.32 -9.49 5.39
C GLY A 12 0.61 -10.84 5.56
N PRO A 13 -0.47 -10.93 6.38
CA PRO A 13 -1.24 -12.16 6.54
C PRO A 13 -2.19 -12.44 5.37
N TYR A 14 -2.37 -11.49 4.45
CA TYR A 14 -3.29 -11.60 3.31
C TYR A 14 -2.61 -12.32 2.14
N ALA A 15 -2.90 -13.61 1.95
CA ALA A 15 -2.27 -14.44 0.93
C ALA A 15 -2.71 -14.08 -0.51
N GLY A 16 -3.96 -13.69 -0.68
CA GLY A 16 -4.56 -13.34 -1.96
C GLY A 16 -4.88 -11.85 -2.07
N ARG A 17 -5.71 -11.51 -3.07
CA ARG A 17 -6.23 -10.15 -3.25
C ARG A 17 -7.35 -9.90 -2.24
N THR A 18 -7.19 -8.87 -1.43
CA THR A 18 -8.16 -8.42 -0.43
C THR A 18 -8.46 -6.95 -0.64
N GLU A 19 -9.74 -6.61 -0.72
CA GLU A 19 -10.21 -5.23 -0.85
C GLU A 19 -10.96 -4.82 0.43
N VAL A 20 -10.61 -3.65 0.96
CA VAL A 20 -11.25 -3.05 2.12
C VAL A 20 -11.91 -1.74 1.68
N ALA A 21 -13.23 -1.72 1.62
CA ALA A 21 -14.04 -0.57 1.21
C ALA A 21 -14.22 0.42 2.37
N LEU A 22 -13.17 1.17 2.71
CA LEU A 22 -13.12 2.11 3.85
C LEU A 22 -14.17 3.21 3.75
N HIS A 23 -14.58 3.62 2.56
CA HIS A 23 -15.63 4.62 2.34
C HIS A 23 -16.99 4.19 2.89
N ARG A 24 -17.24 2.88 3.07
CA ARG A 24 -18.47 2.33 3.66
C ARG A 24 -18.56 2.50 5.18
N LEU A 25 -17.45 2.79 5.84
CA LEU A 25 -17.40 3.00 7.29
C LEU A 25 -18.00 4.36 7.71
N GLY A 26 -18.45 5.17 6.76
CA GLY A 26 -19.10 6.45 7.03
C GLY A 26 -18.21 7.66 6.75
N ARG A 27 -18.74 8.86 7.02
CA ARG A 27 -18.07 10.15 6.78
C ARG A 27 -17.48 10.79 8.03
N ALA A 28 -17.69 10.19 9.20
CA ALA A 28 -17.29 10.80 10.49
C ALA A 28 -15.76 10.90 10.67
N GLY A 29 -14.97 10.22 9.83
CA GLY A 29 -13.51 10.30 9.86
C GLY A 29 -12.84 9.53 11.00
N LEU A 30 -13.63 8.95 11.92
CA LEU A 30 -13.13 8.14 13.02
C LEU A 30 -13.68 6.73 12.90
N TYR A 31 -12.78 5.73 12.87
CA TYR A 31 -13.13 4.31 12.73
C TYR A 31 -12.46 3.48 13.82
N LEU A 32 -13.16 2.51 14.34
CA LEU A 32 -12.60 1.51 15.26
C LEU A 32 -12.38 0.20 14.49
N ILE A 33 -11.11 -0.25 14.43
CA ILE A 33 -10.73 -1.54 13.86
C ILE A 33 -10.48 -2.51 15.01
N THR A 34 -11.37 -3.50 15.17
CA THR A 34 -11.30 -4.53 16.22
C THR A 34 -11.03 -5.91 15.61
N GLY A 35 -10.56 -6.82 16.41
CA GLY A 35 -10.30 -8.21 16.04
C GLY A 35 -9.20 -8.81 16.91
N ASP A 36 -9.00 -10.11 16.82
CA ASP A 36 -8.01 -10.85 17.60
C ASP A 36 -6.56 -10.43 17.28
N THR A 37 -5.65 -10.73 18.18
CA THR A 37 -4.22 -10.56 17.94
C THR A 37 -3.80 -11.41 16.75
N GLY A 38 -3.05 -10.82 15.79
CA GLY A 38 -2.66 -11.50 14.56
C GLY A 38 -3.67 -11.41 13.40
N ALA A 39 -4.88 -10.87 13.61
CA ALA A 39 -5.90 -10.72 12.56
C ALA A 39 -5.54 -9.72 11.42
N GLY A 40 -4.34 -9.13 11.45
CA GLY A 40 -3.89 -8.22 10.38
C GLY A 40 -4.29 -6.76 10.54
N LYS A 41 -4.77 -6.33 11.73
CA LYS A 41 -5.16 -4.94 11.98
C LYS A 41 -4.03 -3.93 11.69
N THR A 42 -2.84 -4.19 12.23
CA THR A 42 -1.66 -3.35 12.00
C THR A 42 -1.24 -3.36 10.52
N THR A 43 -1.47 -4.47 9.82
CA THR A 43 -1.14 -4.60 8.40
C THR A 43 -1.95 -3.65 7.51
N LEU A 44 -3.17 -3.25 7.92
CA LEU A 44 -3.95 -2.24 7.21
C LEU A 44 -3.23 -0.87 7.25
N PHE A 45 -2.69 -0.49 8.40
CA PHE A 45 -1.89 0.73 8.54
C PHE A 45 -0.57 0.63 7.79
N ASP A 46 0.12 -0.52 7.87
CA ASP A 46 1.33 -0.80 7.10
C ASP A 46 1.05 -0.66 5.60
N ALA A 47 -0.07 -1.18 5.11
CA ALA A 47 -0.44 -1.09 3.71
C ALA A 47 -0.72 0.35 3.25
N ILE A 48 -1.44 1.15 4.07
CA ILE A 48 -1.69 2.57 3.78
C ILE A 48 -0.38 3.34 3.76
N THR A 49 0.46 3.18 4.79
CA THR A 49 1.76 3.87 4.88
C THR A 49 2.69 3.45 3.75
N PHE A 50 2.73 2.15 3.43
CA PHE A 50 3.52 1.63 2.32
C PHE A 50 3.03 2.20 0.97
N ALA A 51 1.73 2.24 0.71
CA ALA A 51 1.19 2.83 -0.51
C ALA A 51 1.65 4.29 -0.66
N LEU A 52 1.58 5.09 0.39
CA LEU A 52 1.92 6.51 0.37
C LEU A 52 3.43 6.74 0.28
N TYR A 53 4.24 6.05 1.10
CA TYR A 53 5.65 6.39 1.32
C TYR A 53 6.63 5.30 0.89
N GLY A 54 6.17 4.08 0.59
CA GLY A 54 7.02 2.95 0.21
C GLY A 54 7.67 2.21 1.38
N GLU A 55 7.28 2.55 2.60
CA GLU A 55 7.78 1.96 3.85
C GLU A 55 6.61 1.55 4.75
N ALA A 56 6.81 0.55 5.61
CA ALA A 56 5.82 0.16 6.61
C ALA A 56 5.65 1.23 7.69
N SER A 57 4.56 1.18 8.46
CA SER A 57 4.30 2.10 9.56
C SER A 57 5.31 1.96 10.71
N GLY A 58 5.78 0.75 10.98
CA GLY A 58 6.79 0.45 12.00
C GLY A 58 8.22 0.60 11.49
N ALA A 59 9.12 1.09 12.33
CA ALA A 59 10.53 1.30 12.00
C ALA A 59 11.33 -0.01 11.77
N GLU A 60 10.83 -1.15 12.29
CA GLU A 60 11.52 -2.44 12.26
C GLU A 60 11.15 -3.33 11.07
N ARG A 61 10.17 -2.92 10.25
CA ARG A 61 9.71 -3.71 9.09
C ARG A 61 10.26 -3.15 7.80
N GLU A 62 11.17 -3.90 7.18
CA GLU A 62 11.61 -3.61 5.83
C GLU A 62 10.52 -3.92 4.80
N ALA A 63 10.51 -3.18 3.70
CA ALA A 63 9.55 -3.39 2.60
C ALA A 63 9.61 -4.82 2.03
N SER A 64 10.78 -5.46 2.07
CA SER A 64 11.00 -6.85 1.67
C SER A 64 10.22 -7.87 2.53
N MET A 65 9.92 -7.51 3.79
CA MET A 65 9.18 -8.36 4.73
C MET A 65 7.66 -8.25 4.56
N LEU A 66 7.18 -7.37 3.68
CA LEU A 66 5.75 -7.11 3.51
C LEU A 66 5.05 -8.17 2.66
N ARG A 67 5.82 -8.96 1.87
CA ARG A 67 5.23 -10.07 1.12
C ARG A 67 4.70 -11.15 2.06
N SER A 68 3.49 -11.60 1.78
CA SER A 68 2.86 -12.69 2.53
C SER A 68 3.62 -14.01 2.34
N GLN A 69 3.96 -14.64 3.45
CA GLN A 69 4.55 -15.99 3.45
C GLN A 69 3.52 -17.08 3.07
N TYR A 70 2.25 -16.75 3.11
CA TYR A 70 1.14 -17.67 2.77
C TYR A 70 0.70 -17.55 1.32
N ALA A 71 1.26 -16.59 0.57
CA ALA A 71 0.89 -16.37 -0.82
C ALA A 71 1.53 -17.41 -1.74
N ALA A 72 0.79 -17.84 -2.77
CA ALA A 72 1.37 -18.60 -3.86
C ALA A 72 2.51 -17.79 -4.54
N PRO A 73 3.57 -18.47 -5.01
CA PRO A 73 4.71 -17.77 -5.62
C PRO A 73 4.33 -16.86 -6.78
N GLU A 74 3.30 -17.21 -7.54
CA GLU A 74 2.80 -16.47 -8.71
C GLU A 74 1.97 -15.25 -8.33
N THR A 75 1.44 -15.19 -7.10
CA THR A 75 0.59 -14.08 -6.66
C THR A 75 1.43 -12.81 -6.53
N PRO A 76 1.10 -11.73 -7.25
CA PRO A 76 1.85 -10.48 -7.16
C PRO A 76 1.66 -9.84 -5.79
N THR A 77 2.75 -9.27 -5.26
CA THR A 77 2.69 -8.48 -4.03
C THR A 77 2.53 -7.02 -4.41
N GLU A 78 1.39 -6.44 -4.06
CA GLU A 78 1.10 -5.04 -4.35
C GLU A 78 0.06 -4.47 -3.39
N VAL A 79 0.08 -3.15 -3.25
CA VAL A 79 -0.94 -2.37 -2.55
C VAL A 79 -1.45 -1.28 -3.47
N GLU A 80 -2.76 -1.09 -3.52
CA GLU A 80 -3.41 0.02 -4.17
C GLU A 80 -4.28 0.76 -3.14
N LEU A 81 -4.13 2.06 -3.07
CA LEU A 81 -4.91 2.93 -2.20
C LEU A 81 -5.61 3.99 -3.04
N VAL A 82 -6.94 4.01 -2.98
CA VAL A 82 -7.76 5.11 -3.46
C VAL A 82 -8.07 6.02 -2.27
N PHE A 83 -7.75 7.30 -2.37
CA PHE A 83 -7.98 8.26 -1.28
C PHE A 83 -8.48 9.60 -1.81
N GLU A 84 -9.17 10.32 -0.94
CA GLU A 84 -9.62 11.69 -1.18
C GLU A 84 -8.73 12.67 -0.41
N TYR A 85 -8.30 13.73 -1.08
CA TYR A 85 -7.61 14.84 -0.49
C TYR A 85 -8.10 16.14 -1.16
N ASP A 86 -8.50 17.12 -0.36
CA ASP A 86 -9.09 18.39 -0.85
C ASP A 86 -10.21 18.15 -1.88
N SER A 87 -11.17 17.27 -1.54
CA SER A 87 -12.33 16.89 -2.38
C SER A 87 -11.96 16.31 -3.76
N ARG A 88 -10.73 15.87 -3.95
CA ARG A 88 -10.23 15.26 -5.18
C ARG A 88 -9.78 13.82 -4.90
N THR A 89 -10.00 12.94 -5.86
CA THR A 89 -9.65 11.52 -5.74
C THR A 89 -8.31 11.23 -6.41
N TYR A 90 -7.48 10.50 -5.69
CA TYR A 90 -6.16 10.03 -6.11
C TYR A 90 -6.11 8.52 -6.01
N THR A 91 -5.36 7.88 -6.88
CA THR A 91 -5.07 6.44 -6.80
C THR A 91 -3.57 6.24 -6.79
N ILE A 92 -3.08 5.52 -5.80
CA ILE A 92 -1.67 5.17 -5.69
C ILE A 92 -1.54 3.65 -5.67
N ARG A 93 -0.64 3.11 -6.48
CA ARG A 93 -0.30 1.69 -6.54
C ARG A 93 1.18 1.53 -6.33
N ARG A 94 1.55 0.52 -5.52
CA ARG A 94 2.95 0.27 -5.20
C ARG A 94 3.19 -1.21 -4.93
N ASN A 95 4.32 -1.73 -5.38
CA ASN A 95 4.82 -3.03 -4.96
C ASN A 95 6.21 -2.91 -4.31
N PRO A 96 6.52 -3.75 -3.30
CA PRO A 96 7.87 -3.88 -2.80
C PRO A 96 8.76 -4.64 -3.80
N GLU A 97 10.04 -4.70 -3.53
CA GLU A 97 10.93 -5.62 -4.21
C GLU A 97 10.72 -7.04 -3.65
N TYR A 98 10.55 -8.04 -4.53
CA TYR A 98 10.38 -9.44 -4.13
C TYR A 98 10.77 -10.39 -5.27
N ASP A 99 11.03 -11.65 -4.93
CA ASP A 99 11.30 -12.69 -5.92
C ASP A 99 9.98 -13.33 -6.38
N ARG A 100 9.84 -13.52 -7.69
CA ARG A 100 8.71 -14.21 -8.31
C ARG A 100 9.19 -15.27 -9.31
N PRO A 101 8.38 -16.28 -9.63
CA PRO A 101 8.69 -17.24 -10.69
C PRO A 101 8.93 -16.53 -12.03
N LYS A 102 9.81 -17.07 -12.82
CA LYS A 102 9.98 -16.63 -14.22
C LYS A 102 8.71 -16.94 -15.01
N LYS A 103 8.35 -16.07 -15.95
CA LYS A 103 7.22 -16.31 -16.87
C LYS A 103 7.51 -17.43 -17.88
N ARG A 104 8.79 -17.70 -18.13
CA ARG A 104 9.27 -18.77 -19.03
C ARG A 104 10.50 -19.41 -18.41
N GLY A 105 10.57 -20.75 -18.44
CA GLY A 105 11.66 -21.53 -17.85
C GLY A 105 11.54 -21.68 -16.33
N GLU A 106 12.49 -22.34 -15.72
CA GLU A 106 12.56 -22.60 -14.28
C GLU A 106 13.29 -21.49 -13.52
N GLY A 107 13.05 -21.41 -12.19
CA GLY A 107 13.71 -20.49 -11.27
C GLY A 107 12.92 -19.18 -11.06
N THR A 108 13.55 -18.27 -10.34
CA THR A 108 12.96 -16.99 -9.93
C THR A 108 13.61 -15.79 -10.64
N VAL A 109 12.90 -14.68 -10.62
CA VAL A 109 13.38 -13.37 -11.08
C VAL A 109 12.97 -12.32 -10.06
N ARG A 110 13.85 -11.36 -9.84
CA ARG A 110 13.60 -10.23 -8.94
C ARG A 110 12.63 -9.24 -9.57
N GLN A 111 11.44 -9.09 -8.96
CA GLN A 111 10.54 -7.99 -9.27
C GLN A 111 11.05 -6.75 -8.53
N ARG A 112 11.37 -5.69 -9.27
CA ARG A 112 11.80 -4.42 -8.67
C ARG A 112 10.62 -3.71 -8.02
N ALA A 113 10.93 -2.88 -7.02
CA ALA A 113 9.95 -1.98 -6.43
C ALA A 113 9.50 -0.94 -7.47
N GLU A 114 8.18 -0.79 -7.61
CA GLU A 114 7.55 0.17 -8.53
C GLU A 114 6.47 0.95 -7.79
N ALA A 115 6.20 2.15 -8.27
CA ALA A 115 5.13 3.00 -7.76
C ALA A 115 4.50 3.82 -8.89
N GLU A 116 3.21 4.05 -8.79
CA GLU A 116 2.41 4.88 -9.68
C GLU A 116 1.40 5.68 -8.86
N LEU A 117 1.32 6.99 -9.12
CA LEU A 117 0.29 7.88 -8.57
C LEU A 117 -0.50 8.47 -9.72
N ARG A 118 -1.79 8.22 -9.76
CA ARG A 118 -2.75 8.84 -10.69
C ARG A 118 -3.44 10.01 -10.01
N ARG A 119 -3.38 11.16 -10.63
CA ARG A 119 -4.00 12.40 -10.17
C ARG A 119 -5.40 12.59 -10.77
N PRO A 120 -6.23 13.46 -10.17
CA PRO A 120 -7.60 13.72 -10.63
C PRO A 120 -7.69 14.26 -12.07
N ASP A 121 -6.66 14.93 -12.55
CA ASP A 121 -6.54 15.47 -13.91
C ASP A 121 -6.13 14.43 -14.96
N GLY A 122 -5.96 13.17 -14.53
CA GLY A 122 -5.52 12.06 -15.38
C GLY A 122 -3.99 11.97 -15.54
N SER A 123 -3.21 12.90 -15.00
CA SER A 123 -1.75 12.80 -15.01
C SER A 123 -1.26 11.67 -14.10
N VAL A 124 -0.13 11.08 -14.48
CA VAL A 124 0.47 9.94 -13.79
C VAL A 124 1.91 10.25 -13.44
N VAL A 125 2.28 10.02 -12.18
CA VAL A 125 3.66 10.04 -11.69
C VAL A 125 4.09 8.60 -11.50
N THR A 126 5.27 8.23 -11.99
CA THR A 126 5.85 6.89 -11.85
C THR A 126 7.21 6.95 -11.19
N GLY A 127 7.62 5.86 -10.56
CA GLY A 127 8.89 5.77 -9.83
C GLY A 127 8.72 5.94 -8.33
N SER A 128 9.44 5.11 -7.55
CA SER A 128 9.24 5.05 -6.09
C SER A 128 9.59 6.37 -5.39
N ARG A 129 10.65 7.05 -5.82
CA ARG A 129 11.08 8.33 -5.23
C ARG A 129 10.17 9.47 -5.63
N GLU A 130 9.84 9.55 -6.92
CA GLU A 130 8.99 10.58 -7.52
C GLU A 130 7.58 10.54 -6.94
N VAL A 131 7.02 9.34 -6.77
CA VAL A 131 5.71 9.15 -6.15
C VAL A 131 5.75 9.53 -4.68
N THR A 132 6.78 9.13 -3.92
CA THR A 132 6.94 9.53 -2.51
C THR A 132 7.05 11.05 -2.36
N ALA A 133 7.84 11.70 -3.20
CA ALA A 133 7.97 13.16 -3.19
C ALA A 133 6.64 13.86 -3.51
N ALA A 134 5.92 13.39 -4.53
CA ALA A 134 4.61 13.93 -4.91
C ALA A 134 3.55 13.75 -3.80
N VAL A 135 3.57 12.63 -3.08
CA VAL A 135 2.68 12.36 -1.94
C VAL A 135 3.02 13.28 -0.76
N SER A 136 4.31 13.42 -0.42
CA SER A 136 4.76 14.31 0.67
C SER A 136 4.41 15.77 0.39
N GLU A 137 4.56 16.22 -0.85
CA GLU A 137 4.15 17.57 -1.27
C GLU A 137 2.63 17.74 -1.19
N LEU A 138 1.85 16.74 -1.66
CA LEU A 138 0.39 16.77 -1.66
C LEU A 138 -0.20 16.81 -0.26
N ILE A 139 0.27 15.92 0.63
CA ILE A 139 -0.29 15.75 1.99
C ILE A 139 0.35 16.73 2.98
N GLY A 140 1.56 17.20 2.71
CA GLY A 140 2.31 18.09 3.59
C GLY A 140 2.93 17.39 4.81
N LEU A 141 3.00 16.07 4.80
CA LEU A 141 3.56 15.24 5.87
C LEU A 141 4.57 14.26 5.28
N ASP A 142 5.67 14.05 5.99
CA ASP A 142 6.55 12.93 5.73
C ASP A 142 6.02 11.63 6.38
N ARG A 143 6.69 10.51 6.10
CA ARG A 143 6.31 9.19 6.64
C ARG A 143 6.32 9.18 8.18
N GLY A 144 7.34 9.78 8.80
CA GLY A 144 7.49 9.79 10.26
C GLY A 144 6.37 10.56 10.94
N GLN A 145 5.99 11.71 10.39
CA GLN A 145 4.87 12.52 10.85
C GLN A 145 3.53 11.81 10.64
N PHE A 146 3.34 11.18 9.47
CA PHE A 146 2.12 10.44 9.17
C PHE A 146 1.92 9.23 10.09
N ALA A 147 2.97 8.50 10.44
CA ALA A 147 2.89 7.33 11.30
C ALA A 147 2.63 7.67 12.79
N GLN A 148 2.64 8.94 13.18
CA GLN A 148 2.34 9.40 14.53
C GLN A 148 0.88 9.88 14.71
N ILE A 149 0.13 9.97 13.64
CA ILE A 149 -1.29 10.32 13.64
C ILE A 149 -2.12 9.05 13.84
#